data_e5d5a2658df1691d064dfeac8f27ae13
#
_entry.id   e5d5a2658df1691d064dfeac8f27ae13
#
_cell.length_a   1.000
_cell.length_b   1.000
_cell.length_c   1.000
_cell.angle_alpha   90.00
_cell.angle_beta   90.00
_cell.angle_gamma   90.00
#
_symmetry.space_group_name_H-M   'P 1'
#
loop_
_entity.id
_entity.type
_entity.pdbx_description
1 polymer ?
#
loop_
_entity_poly.entity_id
_entity_poly.type
_entity_poly.pdbx_seq_one_letter_code
_entity_poly.pdbx_strand_id
1 'polypeptide(L)'
;VGRPQRLIRCSRSPRPDRYGDRWAPVLVAWQTQGENPALAGDTVGEAGSLAVSLGDGPRVHVTGTVSLHAGQFPGIAADSPPTASGVVLHELAHLVGLDHVDDESQLLHPETVRGVTDYATGDLTGLSRLGQGPCVPQL
;
A
#
# COMPACT_ATOMS: atom_id res chain seq x y z
N VAL A 1 -19.12 -25.54 -9.21
CA VAL A 1 -18.42 -24.32 -9.59
C VAL A 1 -19.00 -23.19 -8.77
N GLY A 2 -18.36 -22.89 -7.60
CA GLY A 2 -18.82 -21.85 -6.69
C GLY A 2 -18.50 -20.46 -7.27
N ARG A 3 -19.49 -19.58 -7.27
CA ARG A 3 -19.30 -18.17 -7.60
C ARG A 3 -18.36 -17.53 -6.57
N PRO A 4 -17.41 -16.69 -6.97
CA PRO A 4 -16.58 -15.95 -6.04
C PRO A 4 -17.49 -15.09 -5.14
N GLN A 5 -17.35 -15.25 -3.81
CA GLN A 5 -18.05 -14.38 -2.88
C GLN A 5 -17.56 -12.95 -3.08
N ARG A 6 -18.49 -12.06 -3.41
CA ARG A 6 -18.22 -10.62 -3.46
C ARG A 6 -17.93 -10.13 -2.06
N LEU A 7 -16.66 -9.98 -1.74
CA LEU A 7 -16.22 -9.29 -0.53
C LEU A 7 -16.22 -7.78 -0.76
N ILE A 8 -17.07 -7.13 0.02
CA ILE A 8 -17.08 -5.71 0.43
C ILE A 8 -16.96 -4.68 -0.70
N ARG A 9 -18.05 -3.97 -0.94
CA ARG A 9 -18.09 -2.72 -1.70
C ARG A 9 -17.44 -1.61 -0.89
N CYS A 10 -16.15 -1.37 -1.09
CA CYS A 10 -15.65 -0.02 -0.93
C CYS A 10 -16.26 0.86 -2.04
N SER A 11 -16.51 2.14 -1.75
CA SER A 11 -17.21 3.09 -2.61
C SER A 11 -16.57 3.34 -3.99
N ARG A 12 -15.45 2.71 -4.30
CA ARG A 12 -14.85 2.62 -5.65
C ARG A 12 -14.62 1.14 -5.96
N SER A 13 -15.26 0.66 -7.02
CA SER A 13 -15.06 -0.71 -7.48
C SER A 13 -13.60 -0.92 -7.86
N PRO A 14 -12.91 -1.96 -7.33
CA PRO A 14 -11.55 -2.30 -7.76
C PRO A 14 -11.52 -2.84 -9.20
N ARG A 15 -12.67 -3.00 -9.84
CA ARG A 15 -12.86 -3.36 -11.25
C ARG A 15 -13.73 -2.32 -11.94
N PRO A 16 -13.21 -1.11 -12.22
CA PRO A 16 -13.94 -0.12 -13.03
C PRO A 16 -14.25 -0.67 -14.41
N ASP A 17 -15.38 -0.29 -15.00
CA ASP A 17 -15.87 -0.79 -16.30
C ASP A 17 -14.82 -0.74 -17.41
N ARG A 18 -13.94 0.29 -17.39
CA ARG A 18 -12.85 0.43 -18.35
C ARG A 18 -11.82 -0.71 -18.34
N TYR A 19 -11.78 -1.53 -17.31
CA TYR A 19 -10.87 -2.68 -17.18
C TYR A 19 -11.58 -4.01 -17.44
N GLY A 20 -12.91 -4.02 -17.63
CA GLY A 20 -13.71 -5.22 -17.82
C GLY A 20 -13.63 -6.16 -16.63
N ASP A 21 -13.30 -7.42 -16.87
CA ASP A 21 -13.15 -8.44 -15.81
C ASP A 21 -11.77 -8.44 -15.11
N ARG A 22 -10.88 -7.56 -15.53
CA ARG A 22 -9.54 -7.44 -14.94
C ARG A 22 -9.56 -6.55 -13.70
N TRP A 23 -8.67 -6.81 -12.77
CA TRP A 23 -8.41 -5.91 -11.65
C TRP A 23 -7.84 -4.58 -12.15
N ALA A 24 -8.24 -3.49 -11.52
CA ALA A 24 -7.63 -2.20 -11.79
C ALA A 24 -6.13 -2.25 -11.43
N PRO A 25 -5.27 -1.52 -12.14
CA PRO A 25 -3.91 -1.26 -11.67
C PRO A 25 -3.92 -0.60 -10.28
N VAL A 26 -2.79 -0.69 -9.59
CA VAL A 26 -2.58 0.09 -8.36
C VAL A 26 -2.79 1.57 -8.64
N LEU A 27 -3.59 2.22 -7.81
CA LEU A 27 -3.81 3.66 -7.89
C LEU A 27 -2.84 4.36 -6.95
N VAL A 28 -2.00 5.24 -7.50
CA VAL A 28 -1.24 6.22 -6.72
C VAL A 28 -1.90 7.58 -6.91
N ALA A 29 -2.30 8.24 -5.83
CA ALA A 29 -3.08 9.48 -5.90
C ALA A 29 -2.61 10.51 -4.87
N TRP A 30 -2.67 11.78 -5.27
CA TRP A 30 -2.64 12.90 -4.35
C TRP A 30 -4.05 13.08 -3.78
N GLN A 31 -4.16 13.12 -2.46
CA GLN A 31 -5.43 13.31 -1.79
C GLN A 31 -5.29 14.31 -0.64
N THR A 32 -6.38 15.02 -0.38
CA THR A 32 -6.54 15.84 0.82
C THR A 32 -7.13 15.01 1.95
N GLN A 33 -7.03 15.49 3.18
CA GLN A 33 -7.73 14.89 4.33
C GLN A 33 -9.26 14.82 4.12
N GLY A 34 -9.85 15.75 3.37
CA GLY A 34 -11.28 15.73 3.07
C GLY A 34 -11.69 14.61 2.11
N GLU A 35 -10.79 14.18 1.24
CA GLU A 35 -10.99 13.08 0.28
C GLU A 35 -10.63 11.72 0.89
N ASN A 36 -9.63 11.70 1.76
CA ASN A 36 -9.19 10.50 2.49
C ASN A 36 -8.94 10.85 3.97
N PRO A 37 -9.88 10.55 4.86
CA PRO A 37 -9.74 10.85 6.29
C PRO A 37 -8.56 10.13 6.98
N ALA A 38 -8.01 9.08 6.41
CA ALA A 38 -6.81 8.42 6.92
C ALA A 38 -5.56 9.31 6.87
N LEU A 39 -5.58 10.35 6.01
CA LEU A 39 -4.52 11.37 5.94
C LEU A 39 -4.72 12.50 6.97
N ALA A 40 -5.48 12.29 8.04
CA ALA A 40 -5.66 13.29 9.08
C ALA A 40 -4.42 13.49 9.95
N GLY A 41 -4.24 14.72 10.47
CA GLY A 41 -3.10 15.06 11.33
C GLY A 41 -1.79 15.08 10.57
N ASP A 42 -0.79 14.38 11.08
CA ASP A 42 0.57 14.34 10.52
C ASP A 42 0.79 13.17 9.52
N THR A 43 -0.26 12.47 9.13
CA THR A 43 -0.18 11.36 8.17
C THR A 43 0.11 11.88 6.77
N VAL A 44 1.27 11.55 6.23
CA VAL A 44 1.77 12.03 4.93
C VAL A 44 1.45 11.06 3.80
N GLY A 45 1.34 9.77 4.11
CA GLY A 45 0.99 8.71 3.18
C GLY A 45 0.10 7.67 3.84
N GLU A 46 -0.62 6.93 3.01
CA GLU A 46 -1.42 5.79 3.43
C GLU A 46 -1.52 4.83 2.25
N ALA A 47 -1.29 3.56 2.49
CA ALA A 47 -1.42 2.54 1.47
C ALA A 47 -2.13 1.30 1.97
N GLY A 48 -2.80 0.64 1.06
CA GLY A 48 -3.43 -0.64 1.33
C GLY A 48 -3.64 -1.45 0.06
N SER A 49 -3.55 -2.76 0.21
CA SER A 49 -3.83 -3.70 -0.87
C SER A 49 -5.16 -4.41 -0.67
N LEU A 50 -5.81 -4.73 -1.78
CA LEU A 50 -6.95 -5.64 -1.79
C LEU A 50 -6.44 -7.06 -2.01
N ALA A 51 -6.72 -7.93 -1.04
CA ALA A 51 -6.44 -9.36 -1.16
C ALA A 51 -7.74 -10.15 -1.29
N VAL A 52 -7.76 -11.11 -2.19
CA VAL A 52 -8.89 -12.00 -2.45
C VAL A 52 -8.46 -13.46 -2.39
N SER A 53 -9.41 -14.36 -2.17
CA SER A 53 -9.20 -15.81 -2.23
C SER A 53 -10.23 -16.44 -3.17
N LEU A 54 -9.87 -17.53 -3.83
CA LEU A 54 -10.80 -18.43 -4.52
C LEU A 54 -11.12 -19.60 -3.58
N GLY A 55 -12.36 -19.63 -3.08
CA GLY A 55 -12.76 -20.62 -2.06
C GLY A 55 -11.86 -20.52 -0.82
N ASP A 56 -11.37 -21.66 -0.35
CA ASP A 56 -10.47 -21.78 0.80
C ASP A 56 -8.98 -21.63 0.40
N GLY A 57 -8.71 -21.15 -0.81
CA GLY A 57 -7.35 -20.93 -1.31
C GLY A 57 -6.61 -19.77 -0.62
N PRO A 58 -5.34 -19.58 -0.97
CA PRO A 58 -4.53 -18.51 -0.38
C PRO A 58 -5.09 -17.13 -0.71
N ARG A 59 -4.79 -16.16 0.16
CA ARG A 59 -5.07 -14.75 -0.12
C ARG A 59 -4.03 -14.22 -1.10
N VAL A 60 -4.51 -13.60 -2.17
CA VAL A 60 -3.68 -13.04 -3.23
C VAL A 60 -3.98 -11.56 -3.37
N HIS A 61 -2.95 -10.73 -3.32
CA HIS A 61 -3.07 -9.30 -3.57
C HIS A 61 -3.33 -9.07 -5.07
N VAL A 62 -4.40 -8.37 -5.40
CA VAL A 62 -4.86 -8.18 -6.79
C VAL A 62 -4.83 -6.73 -7.25
N THR A 63 -4.90 -5.79 -6.33
CA THR A 63 -4.81 -4.33 -6.57
C THR A 63 -4.61 -3.62 -5.24
N GLY A 64 -4.50 -2.30 -5.26
CA GLY A 64 -4.41 -1.47 -4.07
C GLY A 64 -4.36 0.01 -4.39
N THR A 65 -4.20 0.80 -3.34
CA THR A 65 -4.05 2.27 -3.45
C THR A 65 -2.88 2.74 -2.61
N VAL A 66 -2.22 3.78 -3.09
CA VAL A 66 -1.26 4.60 -2.35
C VAL A 66 -1.76 6.03 -2.39
N SER A 67 -2.02 6.61 -1.24
CA SER A 67 -2.50 7.97 -1.08
C SER A 67 -1.40 8.83 -0.48
N LEU A 68 -1.02 9.90 -1.14
CA LEU A 68 -0.04 10.87 -0.64
C LEU A 68 -0.75 12.18 -0.30
N HIS A 69 -0.43 12.77 0.85
CA HIS A 69 -1.09 13.99 1.32
C HIS A 69 -0.72 15.19 0.45
N ALA A 70 -1.69 15.68 -0.34
CA ALA A 70 -1.49 16.73 -1.33
C ALA A 70 -0.94 18.05 -0.75
N GLY A 71 -1.25 18.36 0.51
CA GLY A 71 -0.79 19.58 1.17
C GLY A 71 0.57 19.45 1.86
N GLN A 72 0.94 18.29 2.35
CA GLN A 72 2.17 18.10 3.16
C GLN A 72 3.33 17.53 2.33
N PHE A 73 3.07 16.53 1.50
CA PHE A 73 4.12 15.80 0.78
C PHE A 73 4.97 16.70 -0.14
N PRO A 74 4.43 17.69 -0.89
CA PRO A 74 5.25 18.58 -1.72
C PRO A 74 6.29 19.36 -0.93
N GLY A 75 5.96 19.79 0.30
CA GLY A 75 6.93 20.44 1.20
C GLY A 75 8.05 19.50 1.60
N ILE A 76 7.74 18.28 2.00
CA ILE A 76 8.73 17.26 2.35
C ILE A 76 9.63 16.94 1.15
N ALA A 77 9.05 16.83 -0.04
CA ALA A 77 9.82 16.56 -1.26
C ALA A 77 10.77 17.71 -1.64
N ALA A 78 10.39 18.95 -1.35
CA ALA A 78 11.23 20.12 -1.57
C ALA A 78 12.37 20.23 -0.55
N ASP A 79 12.06 19.97 0.73
CA ASP A 79 13.00 20.12 1.84
C ASP A 79 13.99 18.95 1.94
N SER A 80 13.51 17.73 1.71
CA SER A 80 14.29 16.50 1.81
C SER A 80 13.80 15.44 0.82
N PRO A 81 14.28 15.44 -0.43
CA PRO A 81 13.95 14.41 -1.40
C PRO A 81 14.18 12.95 -0.91
N PRO A 82 15.26 12.66 -0.13
CA PRO A 82 15.42 11.31 0.43
C PRO A 82 14.29 10.92 1.38
N THR A 83 13.82 11.83 2.24
CA THR A 83 12.69 11.58 3.14
C THR A 83 11.41 11.30 2.35
N ALA A 84 11.14 12.10 1.31
CA ALA A 84 9.99 11.87 0.44
C ALA A 84 10.05 10.50 -0.25
N SER A 85 11.24 10.08 -0.71
CA SER A 85 11.45 8.75 -1.26
C SER A 85 11.19 7.67 -0.20
N GLY A 86 11.66 7.86 1.03
CA GLY A 86 11.40 6.96 2.14
C GLY A 86 9.90 6.78 2.42
N VAL A 87 9.13 7.87 2.43
CA VAL A 87 7.66 7.80 2.59
C VAL A 87 7.05 6.95 1.47
N VAL A 88 7.42 7.18 0.22
CA VAL A 88 6.88 6.38 -0.90
C VAL A 88 7.25 4.90 -0.76
N LEU A 89 8.49 4.58 -0.40
CA LEU A 89 8.92 3.20 -0.17
C LEU A 89 8.16 2.54 0.97
N HIS A 90 7.91 3.26 2.07
CA HIS A 90 7.09 2.82 3.21
C HIS A 90 5.69 2.40 2.74
N GLU A 91 5.01 3.27 2.00
CA GLU A 91 3.68 2.99 1.47
C GLU A 91 3.67 1.81 0.47
N LEU A 92 4.69 1.71 -0.37
CA LEU A 92 4.82 0.58 -1.29
C LEU A 92 5.03 -0.76 -0.56
N ALA A 93 5.70 -0.75 0.60
CA ALA A 93 5.86 -1.96 1.41
C ALA A 93 4.51 -2.42 2.00
N HIS A 94 3.66 -1.49 2.47
CA HIS A 94 2.28 -1.83 2.87
C HIS A 94 1.47 -2.40 1.71
N LEU A 95 1.63 -1.83 0.52
CA LEU A 95 0.94 -2.30 -0.67
C LEU A 95 1.25 -3.76 -1.01
N VAL A 96 2.48 -4.22 -0.76
CA VAL A 96 2.86 -5.62 -0.99
C VAL A 96 2.66 -6.53 0.21
N GLY A 97 2.22 -5.99 1.36
CA GLY A 97 1.77 -6.78 2.51
C GLY A 97 2.66 -6.74 3.74
N LEU A 98 3.62 -5.82 3.84
CA LEU A 98 4.31 -5.57 5.10
C LEU A 98 3.44 -4.71 6.02
N ASP A 99 3.60 -4.92 7.32
CA ASP A 99 2.98 -4.14 8.38
C ASP A 99 4.05 -3.32 9.11
N HIS A 100 3.61 -2.42 10.01
CA HIS A 100 4.51 -1.65 10.85
C HIS A 100 5.33 -2.52 11.81
N VAL A 101 6.49 -2.01 12.19
CA VAL A 101 7.35 -2.60 13.22
C VAL A 101 7.77 -1.53 14.24
N ASP A 102 7.97 -1.91 15.51
CA ASP A 102 8.33 -0.99 16.60
C ASP A 102 9.83 -0.60 16.62
N ASP A 103 10.60 -1.02 15.61
CA ASP A 103 12.03 -0.73 15.51
C ASP A 103 12.26 0.54 14.68
N GLU A 104 12.67 1.63 15.34
CA GLU A 104 12.96 2.93 14.72
C GLU A 104 14.09 2.90 13.67
N SER A 105 14.88 1.84 13.61
CA SER A 105 15.91 1.68 12.58
C SER A 105 15.37 1.15 11.25
N GLN A 106 14.13 0.69 11.22
CA GLN A 106 13.47 0.17 10.03
C GLN A 106 12.61 1.24 9.36
N LEU A 107 12.51 1.17 8.04
CA LEU A 107 11.66 2.09 7.28
C LEU A 107 10.17 1.91 7.61
N LEU A 108 9.76 0.69 7.97
CA LEU A 108 8.38 0.37 8.35
C LEU A 108 8.03 0.74 9.79
N HIS A 109 8.86 1.54 10.49
CA HIS A 109 8.41 2.19 11.72
C HIS A 109 7.24 3.14 11.42
N PRO A 110 6.17 3.18 12.25
CA PRO A 110 4.96 3.94 11.95
C PRO A 110 5.19 5.46 11.83
N GLU A 111 6.23 5.98 12.46
CA GLU A 111 6.60 7.38 12.37
C GLU A 111 7.88 7.55 11.54
N THR A 112 7.94 8.64 10.76
CA THR A 112 9.14 8.96 9.99
C THR A 112 10.32 9.26 10.93
N VAL A 113 11.36 8.45 10.86
CA VAL A 113 12.58 8.64 11.65
C VAL A 113 13.63 9.35 10.80
N ARG A 114 14.22 10.41 11.38
CA ARG A 114 15.24 11.20 10.68
C ARG A 114 16.43 10.34 10.28
N GLY A 115 16.77 10.34 8.99
CA GLY A 115 17.89 9.60 8.44
C GLY A 115 17.55 8.17 8.01
N VAL A 116 16.35 7.66 8.31
CA VAL A 116 15.85 6.39 7.78
C VAL A 116 15.03 6.71 6.52
N THR A 117 15.64 6.48 5.36
CA THR A 117 15.06 6.87 4.05
C THR A 117 15.04 5.73 3.04
N ASP A 118 15.44 4.52 3.47
CA ASP A 118 15.49 3.32 2.64
C ASP A 118 15.24 2.09 3.52
N TYR A 119 14.92 0.97 2.90
CA TYR A 119 14.69 -0.29 3.60
C TYR A 119 15.93 -0.74 4.38
N ALA A 120 15.75 -1.04 5.64
CA ALA A 120 16.77 -1.64 6.50
C ALA A 120 16.68 -3.17 6.51
N THR A 121 17.54 -3.83 7.28
CA THR A 121 17.66 -5.30 7.27
C THR A 121 16.37 -6.02 7.64
N GLY A 122 15.58 -5.49 8.57
CA GLY A 122 14.30 -6.07 8.97
C GLY A 122 13.27 -5.98 7.87
N ASP A 123 13.15 -4.80 7.24
CA ASP A 123 12.25 -4.57 6.11
C ASP A 123 12.58 -5.51 4.95
N LEU A 124 13.88 -5.61 4.58
CA LEU A 124 14.36 -6.49 3.51
C LEU A 124 14.11 -7.96 3.83
N THR A 125 14.23 -8.36 5.11
CA THR A 125 13.90 -9.72 5.55
C THR A 125 12.41 -10.00 5.36
N GLY A 126 11.55 -9.06 5.72
CA GLY A 126 10.11 -9.14 5.49
C GLY A 126 9.78 -9.26 4.01
N LEU A 127 10.29 -8.32 3.19
CA LEU A 127 10.09 -8.30 1.73
C LEU A 127 10.54 -9.61 1.07
N SER A 128 11.66 -10.19 1.51
CA SER A 128 12.18 -11.45 0.93
C SER A 128 11.26 -12.65 1.13
N ARG A 129 10.31 -12.58 2.06
CA ARG A 129 9.35 -13.66 2.36
C ARG A 129 8.03 -13.50 1.60
N LEU A 130 7.80 -12.34 1.00
CA LEU A 130 6.60 -12.09 0.20
C LEU A 130 6.70 -12.74 -1.19
N GLY A 131 5.56 -12.99 -1.82
CA GLY A 131 5.49 -13.53 -3.17
C GLY A 131 6.01 -14.96 -3.36
N GLN A 132 6.28 -15.70 -2.28
CA GLN A 132 6.74 -17.09 -2.35
C GLN A 132 5.61 -18.12 -2.43
N GLY A 133 4.37 -17.66 -2.34
CA GLY A 133 3.20 -18.52 -2.48
C GLY A 133 2.93 -18.94 -3.93
N PRO A 134 2.03 -19.92 -4.13
CA PRO A 134 1.64 -20.35 -5.47
C PRO A 134 0.94 -19.22 -6.23
N CYS A 135 1.20 -19.12 -7.53
CA CYS A 135 0.44 -18.25 -8.41
C CYS A 135 -1.01 -18.75 -8.54
N VAL A 136 -1.95 -17.82 -8.61
CA VAL A 136 -3.38 -18.10 -8.82
C VAL A 136 -3.84 -17.41 -10.11
N PRO A 137 -3.59 -18.00 -11.28
CA PRO A 137 -3.79 -17.35 -12.58
C PRO A 137 -5.27 -17.08 -12.93
N GLN A 138 -6.21 -17.59 -12.11
CA GLN A 138 -7.65 -17.39 -12.28
C GLN A 138 -8.17 -16.08 -11.63
N LEU A 139 -7.33 -15.33 -10.92
CA LEU A 139 -7.66 -14.05 -10.27
C LEU A 139 -7.40 -12.84 -11.16
#